data_6d1cf3c94c5a94829b3ba7b8105fa757
#
_entry.id   6d1cf3c94c5a94829b3ba7b8105fa757
#
_cell.length_a   1.000
_cell.length_b   1.000
_cell.length_c   1.000
_cell.angle_alpha   90.00
_cell.angle_beta   90.00
_cell.angle_gamma   90.00
#
_symmetry.space_group_name_H-M   'P 1'
#
loop_
_entity.id
_entity.type
_entity.pdbx_description
1 polymer ?
#
loop_
_entity_poly.entity_id
_entity_poly.type
_entity_poly.pdbx_seq_one_letter_code
_entity_poly.pdbx_strand_id
1 'polypeptide(L)'
;MASHRIERTTEDIKRELTAIFRELKDPRVTAVFLSVVRVEVTNDLSYCTVRVSAMEGLDRAKEAVKGLKSASGYIRRELGHRLKLRHVPELIFEATDSIEYSANISRILNSLDIAADGEEADD
;
A
#
# COMPACT_ATOMS: atom_id res chain seq x y z
N MET A 1 -3.87 18.31 -15.68
CA MET A 1 -2.46 18.53 -15.40
C MET A 1 -2.11 18.16 -13.99
N ALA A 2 -2.74 18.79 -13.02
CA ALA A 2 -2.43 18.49 -11.63
C ALA A 2 -2.72 17.03 -11.30
N SER A 3 -3.84 16.49 -11.77
CA SER A 3 -4.19 15.11 -11.48
C SER A 3 -3.20 14.14 -12.12
N HIS A 4 -2.72 14.47 -13.31
CA HIS A 4 -1.75 13.64 -13.97
C HIS A 4 -0.44 13.60 -13.19
N ARG A 5 -0.02 14.75 -12.68
CA ARG A 5 1.19 14.82 -11.88
C ARG A 5 1.02 14.04 -10.58
N ILE A 6 -0.16 14.13 -9.96
CA ILE A 6 -0.41 13.42 -8.72
C ILE A 6 -0.40 11.92 -8.95
N GLU A 7 -0.99 11.45 -10.04
CA GLU A 7 -0.97 10.04 -10.36
C GLU A 7 0.46 9.52 -10.51
N ARG A 8 1.29 10.27 -11.22
CA ARG A 8 2.67 9.88 -11.42
C ARG A 8 3.42 9.84 -10.09
N THR A 9 3.21 10.86 -9.27
CA THR A 9 3.83 10.90 -7.95
C THR A 9 3.38 9.71 -7.11
N THR A 10 2.10 9.37 -7.20
CA THR A 10 1.56 8.24 -6.45
C THR A 10 2.23 6.94 -6.85
N GLU A 11 2.41 6.71 -8.14
CA GLU A 11 3.07 5.49 -8.60
C GLU A 11 4.52 5.45 -8.15
N ASP A 12 5.20 6.58 -8.22
CA ASP A 12 6.58 6.66 -7.78
C ASP A 12 6.70 6.37 -6.29
N ILE A 13 5.79 6.93 -5.51
CA ILE A 13 5.79 6.71 -4.06
C ILE A 13 5.55 5.24 -3.76
N LYS A 14 4.59 4.64 -4.42
CA LYS A 14 4.28 3.23 -4.21
C LYS A 14 5.49 2.35 -4.48
N ARG A 15 6.18 2.61 -5.58
CA ARG A 15 7.35 1.82 -5.93
C ARG A 15 8.46 1.96 -4.91
N GLU A 16 8.72 3.19 -4.49
CA GLU A 16 9.81 3.41 -3.54
C GLU A 16 9.46 2.88 -2.16
N LEU A 17 8.20 3.01 -1.75
CA LEU A 17 7.79 2.46 -0.46
C LEU A 17 8.00 0.95 -0.42
N THR A 18 7.67 0.27 -1.50
CA THR A 18 7.87 -1.18 -1.56
C THR A 18 9.34 -1.52 -1.33
N ALA A 19 10.23 -0.77 -1.96
CA ALA A 19 11.66 -1.01 -1.79
C ALA A 19 12.12 -0.68 -0.38
N ILE A 20 11.63 0.44 0.17
CA ILE A 20 12.03 0.87 1.50
C ILE A 20 11.58 -0.14 2.55
N PHE A 21 10.37 -0.69 2.41
CA PHE A 21 9.86 -1.66 3.36
C PHE A 21 10.77 -2.87 3.46
N ARG A 22 11.37 -3.28 2.36
CA ARG A 22 12.27 -4.43 2.36
C ARG A 22 13.57 -4.16 3.11
N GLU A 23 13.89 -2.89 3.32
CA GLU A 23 15.11 -2.50 4.01
C GLU A 23 14.92 -2.36 5.50
N LEU A 24 13.68 -2.34 5.96
CA LEU A 24 13.40 -2.23 7.37
C LEU A 24 13.81 -3.51 8.09
N LYS A 25 14.15 -3.37 9.36
CA LYS A 25 14.60 -4.52 10.15
C LYS A 25 13.63 -4.88 11.25
N ASP A 26 12.44 -4.34 11.19
CA ASP A 26 11.41 -4.64 12.17
C ASP A 26 10.74 -5.96 11.80
N PRO A 27 10.77 -6.98 12.70
CA PRO A 27 10.18 -8.27 12.37
C PRO A 27 8.69 -8.20 12.05
N ARG A 28 7.99 -7.21 12.62
CA ARG A 28 6.57 -7.06 12.31
C ARG A 28 6.36 -6.77 10.83
N VAL A 29 7.35 -6.21 10.18
CA VAL A 29 7.28 -5.89 8.76
C VAL A 29 7.95 -6.97 7.92
N THR A 30 9.14 -7.43 8.35
CA THR A 30 9.94 -8.32 7.52
C THR A 30 9.49 -9.77 7.59
N ALA A 31 8.76 -10.16 8.63
CA ALA A 31 8.32 -11.54 8.79
C ALA A 31 7.05 -11.86 8.01
N VAL A 32 6.47 -10.87 7.34
CA VAL A 32 5.25 -11.09 6.58
C VAL A 32 5.48 -10.69 5.13
N PHE A 33 4.63 -11.22 4.27
CA PHE A 33 4.65 -10.84 2.86
C PHE A 33 3.75 -9.62 2.71
N LEU A 34 4.35 -8.45 2.82
CA LEU A 34 3.61 -7.20 2.87
C LEU A 34 3.55 -6.57 1.49
N SER A 35 2.36 -6.11 1.11
CA SER A 35 2.15 -5.46 -0.17
C SER A 35 1.56 -4.08 0.05
N VAL A 36 2.00 -3.12 -0.75
CA VAL A 36 1.37 -1.80 -0.80
C VAL A 36 0.21 -1.92 -1.77
N VAL A 37 -0.99 -1.84 -1.22
CA VAL A 37 -2.21 -2.02 -2.01
C VAL A 37 -2.59 -0.73 -2.72
N ARG A 38 -2.52 0.36 -2.00
CA ARG A 38 -3.00 1.62 -2.52
C ARG A 38 -2.27 2.78 -1.86
N VAL A 39 -1.98 3.79 -2.65
CA VAL A 39 -1.39 5.02 -2.16
C VAL A 39 -2.28 6.16 -2.62
N GLU A 40 -2.70 6.98 -1.69
CA GLU A 40 -3.54 8.15 -1.98
C GLU A 40 -2.88 9.38 -1.42
N VAL A 41 -2.63 10.35 -2.31
CA VAL A 41 -1.95 11.58 -1.94
C VAL A 41 -2.93 12.73 -2.11
N THR A 42 -2.98 13.61 -1.10
CA THR A 42 -3.85 14.77 -1.19
C THR A 42 -3.34 15.72 -2.26
N ASN A 43 -4.25 16.57 -2.78
CA ASN A 43 -3.90 17.47 -3.88
C ASN A 43 -2.76 18.41 -3.54
N ASP A 44 -2.67 18.82 -2.29
CA ASP A 44 -1.61 19.71 -1.85
C ASP A 44 -0.37 18.96 -1.39
N LEU A 45 -0.36 17.64 -1.53
CA LEU A 45 0.76 16.78 -1.15
C LEU A 45 1.07 16.84 0.34
N SER A 46 0.09 17.17 1.16
CA SER A 46 0.28 17.23 2.61
C SER A 46 0.25 15.87 3.26
N TYR A 47 -0.60 14.98 2.76
CA TYR A 47 -0.81 13.66 3.36
C TYR A 47 -0.78 12.58 2.31
N CYS A 48 -0.27 11.44 2.72
CA CYS A 48 -0.20 10.27 1.85
C CYS A 48 -0.69 9.07 2.65
N THR A 49 -1.84 8.55 2.26
CA THR A 49 -2.39 7.36 2.90
C THR A 49 -1.87 6.14 2.18
N VAL A 50 -1.24 5.25 2.92
CA VAL A 50 -0.65 4.03 2.39
C VAL A 50 -1.39 2.83 2.97
N ARG A 51 -2.10 2.12 2.12
CA ARG A 51 -2.80 0.92 2.55
C ARG A 51 -1.98 -0.30 2.22
N VAL A 52 -1.78 -1.14 3.22
CA VAL A 52 -0.95 -2.32 3.07
C VAL A 52 -1.75 -3.56 3.45
N SER A 53 -1.35 -4.67 2.85
CA SER A 53 -1.96 -5.96 3.13
C SER A 53 -0.86 -6.98 3.33
N ALA A 54 -1.11 -7.96 4.17
CA ALA A 54 -0.19 -9.06 4.39
C ALA A 54 -0.84 -10.35 3.92
N MET A 55 -0.06 -11.17 3.22
CA MET A 55 -0.56 -12.44 2.74
C MET A 55 -1.01 -13.32 3.90
N GLU A 56 -0.42 -13.12 5.06
CA GLU A 56 -0.71 -13.91 6.26
C GLU A 56 -1.99 -13.49 6.97
N GLY A 57 -2.64 -12.42 6.50
CA GLY A 57 -3.91 -12.02 7.05
C GLY A 57 -3.92 -10.63 7.63
N LEU A 58 -5.13 -10.16 7.96
CA LEU A 58 -5.33 -8.79 8.42
C LEU A 58 -4.61 -8.52 9.73
N ASP A 59 -4.64 -9.48 10.66
CA ASP A 59 -3.98 -9.25 11.95
C ASP A 59 -2.50 -9.01 11.78
N ARG A 60 -1.87 -9.76 10.88
CA ARG A 60 -0.44 -9.57 10.63
C ARG A 60 -0.19 -8.26 9.93
N ALA A 61 -1.11 -7.84 9.06
CA ALA A 61 -1.01 -6.54 8.41
C ALA A 61 -1.09 -5.42 9.44
N LYS A 62 -1.95 -5.56 10.43
CA LYS A 62 -2.06 -4.57 11.49
C LYS A 62 -0.78 -4.46 12.30
N GLU A 63 -0.17 -5.60 12.58
CA GLU A 63 1.11 -5.60 13.29
C GLU A 63 2.18 -4.93 12.45
N ALA A 64 2.19 -5.20 11.15
CA ALA A 64 3.15 -4.57 10.25
C ALA A 64 2.96 -3.06 10.25
N VAL A 65 1.72 -2.60 10.27
CA VAL A 65 1.44 -1.17 10.30
C VAL A 65 2.06 -0.51 11.53
N LYS A 66 2.02 -1.20 12.67
CA LYS A 66 2.67 -0.67 13.88
C LYS A 66 4.17 -0.48 13.65
N GLY A 67 4.78 -1.45 12.97
CA GLY A 67 6.19 -1.33 12.64
C GLY A 67 6.47 -0.20 11.68
N LEU A 68 5.60 -0.05 10.68
CA LEU A 68 5.76 1.04 9.72
C LEU A 68 5.62 2.41 10.39
N LYS A 69 4.68 2.53 11.31
CA LYS A 69 4.51 3.78 12.05
C LYS A 69 5.75 4.10 12.86
N SER A 70 6.34 3.08 13.48
CA SER A 70 7.56 3.28 14.25
C SER A 70 8.70 3.75 13.36
N ALA A 71 8.73 3.33 12.11
CA ALA A 71 9.79 3.69 11.18
C ALA A 71 9.42 4.88 10.30
N SER A 72 8.34 5.58 10.62
CA SER A 72 7.78 6.62 9.76
C SER A 72 8.80 7.70 9.42
N GLY A 73 9.59 8.14 10.39
CA GLY A 73 10.59 9.16 10.15
C GLY A 73 11.64 8.72 9.14
N TYR A 74 12.11 7.49 9.31
CA TYR A 74 13.07 6.93 8.38
C TYR A 74 12.47 6.81 6.98
N ILE A 75 11.25 6.29 6.92
CA ILE A 75 10.59 6.09 5.63
C ILE A 75 10.41 7.41 4.90
N ARG A 76 9.97 8.45 5.62
CA ARG A 76 9.79 9.75 5.00
C ARG A 76 11.12 10.32 4.48
N ARG A 77 12.17 10.17 5.27
CA ARG A 77 13.47 10.67 4.85
C ARG A 77 13.97 9.97 3.60
N GLU A 78 13.84 8.65 3.57
CA GLU A 78 14.26 7.89 2.40
C GLU A 78 13.43 8.23 1.18
N LEU A 79 12.13 8.38 1.38
CA LEU A 79 11.24 8.72 0.28
C LEU A 79 11.61 10.08 -0.31
N GLY A 80 11.86 11.06 0.54
CA GLY A 80 12.26 12.37 0.09
C GLY A 80 13.55 12.36 -0.69
N HIS A 81 14.51 11.58 -0.21
CA HIS A 81 15.79 11.44 -0.89
C HIS A 81 15.65 10.77 -2.24
N ARG A 82 14.93 9.66 -2.28
CA ARG A 82 14.87 8.85 -3.50
C ARG A 82 14.08 9.55 -4.60
N LEU A 83 13.05 10.27 -4.23
CA LEU A 83 12.21 10.96 -5.20
C LEU A 83 12.56 12.44 -5.31
N LYS A 84 13.55 12.88 -4.53
CA LYS A 84 13.99 14.28 -4.55
C LYS A 84 12.82 15.23 -4.34
N LEU A 85 11.98 14.89 -3.37
CA LEU A 85 10.83 15.69 -3.06
C LEU A 85 11.22 16.88 -2.21
N ARG A 86 10.74 18.04 -2.60
CA ARG A 86 10.95 19.26 -1.81
C ARG A 86 10.14 19.17 -0.53
N HIS A 87 8.95 18.58 -0.61
CA HIS A 87 8.06 18.45 0.51
C HIS A 87 7.56 17.01 0.54
N VAL A 88 7.83 16.33 1.64
CA VAL A 88 7.41 14.93 1.78
C VAL A 88 6.09 14.90 2.55
N PRO A 89 5.06 14.29 1.97
CA PRO A 89 3.78 14.19 2.67
C PRO A 89 3.91 13.42 3.97
N GLU A 90 3.04 13.71 4.90
CA GLU A 90 2.95 12.91 6.10
C GLU A 90 2.32 11.57 5.74
N LEU A 91 2.94 10.49 6.22
CA LEU A 91 2.48 9.15 5.86
C LEU A 91 1.48 8.64 6.87
N ILE A 92 0.37 8.10 6.37
CA ILE A 92 -0.66 7.48 7.18
C ILE A 92 -0.76 6.04 6.72
N PHE A 93 -0.41 5.11 7.61
CA PHE A 93 -0.41 3.68 7.26
C PHE A 93 -1.68 3.02 7.76
N GLU A 94 -2.33 2.26 6.90
CA GLU A 94 -3.55 1.55 7.23
C GLU A 94 -3.44 0.12 6.74
N ALA A 95 -3.94 -0.81 7.55
CA ALA A 95 -3.99 -2.21 7.16
C ALA A 95 -5.31 -2.50 6.48
N THR A 96 -5.26 -3.37 5.48
CA THR A 96 -6.46 -3.80 4.79
C THR A 96 -6.30 -5.27 4.40
N ASP A 97 -7.40 -5.97 4.31
CA ASP A 97 -7.39 -7.34 3.80
C ASP A 97 -7.77 -7.37 2.33
N SER A 98 -7.99 -6.19 1.73
CA SER A 98 -8.36 -6.07 0.34
C SER A 98 -7.14 -5.60 -0.43
N ILE A 99 -6.56 -6.44 -1.24
CA ILE A 99 -5.38 -6.08 -1.99
C ILE A 99 -5.71 -5.96 -3.46
N GLU A 100 -4.90 -5.17 -4.15
CA GLU A 100 -5.10 -4.96 -5.58
C GLU A 100 -5.07 -6.27 -6.33
N TYR A 101 -4.13 -7.12 -5.95
CA TYR A 101 -4.05 -8.45 -6.50
C TYR A 101 -5.35 -9.21 -6.26
N SER A 102 -5.87 -9.14 -5.04
CA SER A 102 -7.11 -9.79 -4.71
C SER A 102 -8.26 -9.23 -5.52
N ALA A 103 -8.26 -7.94 -5.73
CA ALA A 103 -9.32 -7.32 -6.53
C ALA A 103 -9.31 -7.86 -7.95
N ASN A 104 -8.13 -7.99 -8.53
CA ASN A 104 -8.01 -8.57 -9.87
C ASN A 104 -8.42 -10.02 -9.88
N ILE A 105 -7.98 -10.75 -8.89
CA ILE A 105 -8.33 -12.16 -8.74
C ILE A 105 -9.82 -12.30 -8.54
N SER A 106 -10.41 -11.43 -7.72
CA SER A 106 -11.83 -11.47 -7.47
C SER A 106 -12.63 -11.26 -8.75
N ARG A 107 -12.19 -10.36 -9.60
CA ARG A 107 -12.88 -10.15 -10.88
C ARG A 107 -12.81 -11.40 -11.73
N ILE A 108 -11.67 -12.03 -11.76
CA ILE A 108 -11.51 -13.27 -12.51
C ILE A 108 -12.38 -14.36 -11.90
N LEU A 109 -12.35 -14.48 -10.59
CA LEU A 109 -13.14 -15.49 -9.90
C LEU A 109 -14.62 -15.23 -10.06
N ASN A 110 -15.04 -13.98 -10.02
CA ASN A 110 -16.43 -13.64 -10.22
C ASN A 110 -16.90 -14.07 -11.60
N SER A 111 -16.06 -13.89 -12.60
CA SER A 111 -16.38 -14.34 -13.93
C SER A 111 -16.54 -15.86 -13.95
N LEU A 112 -15.67 -16.56 -13.27
CA LEU A 112 -15.75 -18.01 -13.20
C LEU A 112 -16.91 -18.46 -12.36
N ASP A 113 -17.15 -17.77 -11.24
CA ASP A 113 -18.24 -18.13 -10.34
C ASP A 113 -19.60 -17.95 -11.01
N ILE A 114 -19.73 -16.87 -11.75
CA ILE A 114 -20.96 -16.66 -12.49
C ILE A 114 -21.18 -17.81 -13.45
N ALA A 115 -20.13 -18.28 -14.06
CA ALA A 115 -20.22 -19.43 -14.96
C ALA A 115 -20.45 -20.71 -14.17
N ALA A 116 -19.89 -20.78 -12.98
CA ALA A 116 -19.95 -22.02 -12.21
C ALA A 116 -21.16 -22.10 -11.33
N ASP A 117 -21.48 -21.03 -10.57
CA ASP A 117 -22.58 -21.10 -9.62
C ASP A 117 -23.42 -19.85 -9.62
N GLY A 118 -23.15 -18.97 -10.48
CA GLY A 118 -23.98 -17.79 -10.53
C GLY A 118 -23.81 -16.91 -9.38
N GLU A 119 -23.54 -16.69 -8.52
CA GLU A 119 -23.46 -15.80 -7.63
C GLU A 119 -22.89 -15.41 -6.84
N GLU A 120 -22.67 -15.66 -6.37
CA GLU A 120 -22.22 -15.26 -5.54
C GLU A 120 -21.51 -14.62 -5.30
N ALA A 121 -21.48 -14.53 -5.39
CA ALA A 121 -20.71 -14.03 -5.06
C ALA A 121 -20.46 -12.92 -5.02
N ASP A 122 -20.95 -12.54 -5.11
CA ASP A 122 -20.72 -11.60 -5.04
C ASP A 122 -20.56 -10.96 -4.41
N ASP A 123 -20.65 -11.10 -4.17
CA ASP A 123 -20.38 -10.69 -3.65
C ASP A 123 -19.99 -10.26 -3.48
#